data_8bd0925bd7d556e9af93cf53a495a4f4
#
_entry.id   8bd0925bd7d556e9af93cf53a495a4f4
#
_cell.length_a   1.000
_cell.length_b   1.000
_cell.length_c   1.000
_cell.angle_alpha   90.00
_cell.angle_beta   90.00
_cell.angle_gamma   90.00
#
_symmetry.space_group_name_H-M   'P 1'
#
loop_
_entity.id
_entity.type
_entity.pdbx_description
1 polymer ?
#
loop_
_entity_poly.entity_id
_entity_poly.type
_entity_poly.pdbx_seq_one_letter_code
_entity_poly.pdbx_strand_id
1 'polypeptide(L)'
;MLQFSEEELQRRQSETVRRLAEQGLDGLVLFRQESMYYLTGYDTSGYSMFQAGYVGADGRTALLTRTADRLQSSMTSNFQDIRIWYDGDDANPGQDLKNMLSDYNCQGKRLGVEYHAYGLTGQRAKMVDAALEGFATLVDAS
;
A
#
# COMPACT_ATOMS: atom_id res chain seq x y z
N MET A 1 1.20 -5.37 18.98
CA MET A 1 0.13 -6.34 19.26
C MET A 1 -0.91 -6.27 18.16
N LEU A 2 -1.25 -7.42 17.58
CA LEU A 2 -2.23 -7.49 16.50
C LEU A 2 -3.66 -7.45 17.07
N GLN A 3 -4.56 -6.72 16.39
CA GLN A 3 -5.98 -6.68 16.74
C GLN A 3 -6.71 -7.97 16.33
N PHE A 4 -6.18 -8.64 15.30
CA PHE A 4 -6.72 -9.89 14.78
C PHE A 4 -5.67 -10.98 14.89
N SER A 5 -6.09 -12.24 14.88
CA SER A 5 -5.13 -13.34 14.86
C SER A 5 -4.36 -13.36 13.54
N GLU A 6 -3.14 -13.88 13.57
CA GLU A 6 -2.33 -14.04 12.35
C GLU A 6 -3.05 -14.92 11.34
N GLU A 7 -3.72 -15.97 11.79
CA GLU A 7 -4.49 -16.86 10.90
C GLU A 7 -5.59 -16.10 10.18
N GLU A 8 -6.31 -15.22 10.88
CA GLU A 8 -7.39 -14.44 10.26
C GLU A 8 -6.83 -13.46 9.23
N LEU A 9 -5.72 -12.80 9.53
CA LEU A 9 -5.08 -11.88 8.60
C LEU A 9 -4.57 -12.63 7.35
N GLN A 10 -3.96 -13.80 7.54
CA GLN A 10 -3.51 -14.62 6.42
C GLN A 10 -4.68 -15.06 5.54
N ARG A 11 -5.81 -15.41 6.14
CA ARG A 11 -7.01 -15.77 5.40
C ARG A 11 -7.50 -14.61 4.53
N ARG A 12 -7.54 -13.40 5.09
CA ARG A 12 -7.98 -12.20 4.38
C ARG A 12 -7.03 -11.85 3.23
N GLN A 13 -5.72 -11.99 3.47
CA GLN A 13 -4.71 -11.74 2.45
C GLN A 13 -4.81 -12.76 1.32
N SER A 14 -4.99 -14.04 1.65
CA SER A 14 -5.15 -15.11 0.65
C SER A 14 -6.39 -14.88 -0.22
N GLU A 15 -7.49 -14.44 0.38
CA GLU A 15 -8.70 -14.11 -0.36
C GLU A 15 -8.47 -12.93 -1.30
N THR A 16 -7.72 -11.93 -0.85
CA THR A 16 -7.37 -10.78 -1.69
C THR A 16 -6.53 -11.21 -2.88
N VAL A 17 -5.53 -12.06 -2.65
CA VAL A 17 -4.69 -12.61 -3.73
C VAL A 17 -5.54 -13.35 -4.76
N ARG A 18 -6.50 -14.14 -4.29
CA ARG A 18 -7.40 -14.87 -5.19
C ARG A 18 -8.21 -13.90 -6.06
N ARG A 19 -8.73 -12.84 -5.46
CA ARG A 19 -9.51 -11.82 -6.19
C ARG A 19 -8.66 -11.04 -7.19
N LEU A 20 -7.40 -10.75 -6.84
CA LEU A 20 -6.47 -10.12 -7.77
C LEU A 20 -6.29 -10.99 -9.02
N ALA A 21 -6.10 -12.29 -8.83
CA ALA A 21 -5.93 -13.22 -9.96
C ALA A 21 -7.20 -13.23 -10.83
N GLU A 22 -8.37 -13.24 -10.23
CA GLU A 22 -9.65 -13.23 -10.96
C GLU A 22 -9.81 -11.97 -11.81
N GLN A 23 -9.29 -10.84 -11.34
CA GLN A 23 -9.40 -9.55 -12.04
C GLN A 23 -8.21 -9.28 -12.96
N GLY A 24 -7.26 -10.18 -13.05
CA GLY A 24 -6.07 -10.01 -13.88
C GLY A 24 -5.14 -8.94 -13.36
N LEU A 25 -5.08 -8.74 -12.05
CA LEU A 25 -4.21 -7.77 -11.41
C LEU A 25 -3.00 -8.47 -10.80
N ASP A 26 -1.83 -7.84 -10.92
CA ASP A 26 -0.58 -8.36 -10.37
C ASP A 26 -0.32 -7.90 -8.96
N GLY A 27 -1.02 -6.87 -8.51
CA GLY A 27 -0.90 -6.34 -7.17
C GLY A 27 -1.95 -5.28 -6.89
N LEU A 28 -2.00 -4.85 -5.63
CA LEU A 28 -2.95 -3.85 -5.14
C LEU A 28 -2.19 -2.82 -4.32
N VAL A 29 -2.39 -1.55 -4.63
CA VAL A 29 -1.84 -0.43 -3.86
C VAL A 29 -2.96 0.15 -3.02
N LEU A 30 -2.80 0.06 -1.70
CA LEU A 30 -3.80 0.44 -0.73
C LEU A 30 -3.52 1.85 -0.21
N PHE A 31 -4.54 2.70 -0.22
CA PHE A 31 -4.45 4.03 0.37
C PHE A 31 -5.48 4.21 1.48
N ARG A 32 -6.49 3.34 1.56
CA ARG A 32 -7.52 3.43 2.59
C ARG A 32 -7.04 2.78 3.88
N GLN A 33 -7.16 3.52 4.97
CA GLN A 33 -6.83 3.00 6.29
C GLN A 33 -7.65 1.76 6.63
N GLU A 34 -8.93 1.76 6.27
CA GLU A 34 -9.84 0.64 6.55
C GLU A 34 -9.35 -0.64 5.88
N SER A 35 -8.86 -0.54 4.63
CA SER A 35 -8.34 -1.70 3.92
C SER A 35 -7.06 -2.23 4.55
N MET A 36 -6.16 -1.33 4.94
CA MET A 36 -4.92 -1.74 5.60
C MET A 36 -5.20 -2.40 6.95
N TYR A 37 -6.16 -1.85 7.70
CA TYR A 37 -6.57 -2.43 8.97
C TYR A 37 -7.18 -3.82 8.78
N TYR A 38 -8.08 -3.95 7.81
CA TYR A 38 -8.74 -5.23 7.51
C TYR A 38 -7.73 -6.31 7.11
N LEU A 39 -6.77 -5.96 6.25
CA LEU A 39 -5.84 -6.94 5.66
C LEU A 39 -4.63 -7.23 6.53
N THR A 40 -4.16 -6.26 7.31
CA THR A 40 -2.88 -6.41 8.04
C THR A 40 -2.97 -6.09 9.51
N GLY A 41 -4.11 -5.55 9.97
CA GLY A 41 -4.26 -5.09 11.34
C GLY A 41 -3.67 -3.71 11.59
N TYR A 42 -3.07 -3.08 10.59
CA TYR A 42 -2.42 -1.78 10.76
C TYR A 42 -3.43 -0.72 11.24
N ASP A 43 -3.23 -0.27 12.46
CA ASP A 43 -4.05 0.74 13.11
C ASP A 43 -3.25 2.03 13.22
N THR A 44 -3.72 3.08 12.55
CA THR A 44 -3.01 4.35 12.49
C THR A 44 -3.97 5.52 12.70
N SER A 45 -3.49 6.57 13.36
CA SER A 45 -4.18 7.86 13.42
C SER A 45 -3.80 8.75 12.23
N GLY A 46 -2.86 8.32 11.41
CA GLY A 46 -2.35 9.10 10.26
C GLY A 46 -3.14 8.92 8.98
N TYR A 47 -4.43 8.63 9.06
CA TYR A 47 -5.25 8.31 7.88
C TYR A 47 -5.33 9.45 6.85
N SER A 48 -5.08 10.68 7.25
CA SER A 48 -5.07 11.84 6.37
C SER A 48 -3.70 12.11 5.72
N MET A 49 -2.68 11.35 6.11
CA MET A 49 -1.32 11.51 5.61
C MET A 49 -1.05 10.54 4.47
N PHE A 50 0.00 10.80 3.68
CA PHE A 50 0.36 9.91 2.61
C PHE A 50 0.96 8.63 3.16
N GLN A 51 0.28 7.52 2.94
CA GLN A 51 0.74 6.18 3.27
C GLN A 51 0.24 5.24 2.18
N ALA A 52 1.06 4.28 1.80
CA ALA A 52 0.69 3.34 0.75
C ALA A 52 1.02 1.92 1.18
N GLY A 53 0.01 1.05 1.17
CA GLY A 53 0.20 -0.38 1.37
C GLY A 53 0.27 -1.10 0.04
N TYR A 54 0.96 -2.22 0.00
CA TYR A 54 1.07 -3.06 -1.19
C TYR A 54 0.75 -4.50 -0.83
N VAL A 55 -0.06 -5.15 -1.65
CA VAL A 55 -0.32 -6.60 -1.60
C VAL A 55 -0.08 -7.14 -3.00
N GLY A 56 0.91 -8.00 -3.15
CA GLY A 56 1.22 -8.60 -4.44
C GLY A 56 0.39 -9.85 -4.70
N ALA A 57 0.23 -10.20 -5.97
CA ALA A 57 -0.44 -11.45 -6.35
C ALA A 57 0.33 -12.68 -5.84
N ASP A 58 1.60 -12.51 -5.47
CA ASP A 58 2.42 -13.55 -4.86
C ASP A 58 2.28 -13.63 -3.33
N GLY A 59 1.43 -12.80 -2.74
CA GLY A 59 1.16 -12.78 -1.31
C GLY A 59 2.09 -11.89 -0.49
N ARG A 60 3.10 -11.26 -1.11
CA ARG A 60 3.99 -10.36 -0.39
C ARG A 60 3.29 -9.05 -0.05
N THR A 61 3.62 -8.48 1.10
CA THR A 61 3.04 -7.22 1.58
C THR A 61 4.12 -6.23 1.97
N ALA A 62 3.85 -4.95 1.75
CA ALA A 62 4.77 -3.88 2.11
C ALA A 62 4.00 -2.62 2.46
N LEU A 63 4.59 -1.77 3.28
CA LEU A 63 4.01 -0.48 3.68
C LEU A 63 5.05 0.61 3.51
N LEU A 64 4.63 1.72 2.91
CA LEU A 64 5.38 2.97 2.88
C LEU A 64 4.65 3.97 3.77
N THR A 65 5.30 4.43 4.84
CA THR A 65 4.68 5.32 5.81
C THR A 65 5.67 6.38 6.30
N ARG A 66 5.21 7.28 7.16
CA ARG A 66 6.08 8.30 7.75
C ARG A 66 6.76 7.78 9.01
N THR A 67 7.83 8.47 9.42
CA THR A 67 8.58 8.12 10.63
C THR A 67 7.67 8.03 11.86
N ALA A 68 6.70 8.94 11.97
CA ALA A 68 5.77 8.99 13.11
C ALA A 68 4.96 7.70 13.27
N ASP A 69 4.70 7.00 12.17
CA ASP A 69 3.87 5.79 12.17
C ASP A 69 4.68 4.51 12.15
N ARG A 70 6.01 4.59 12.21
CA ARG A 70 6.88 3.42 12.13
C ARG A 70 6.63 2.43 13.26
N LEU A 71 6.61 2.92 14.49
CA LEU A 71 6.38 2.07 15.66
C LEU A 71 4.98 1.47 15.63
N GLN A 72 3.99 2.31 15.34
CA GLN A 72 2.60 1.87 15.28
C GLN A 72 2.41 0.77 14.24
N SER A 73 3.00 0.94 13.05
CA SER A 73 2.87 -0.06 11.99
C SER A 73 3.53 -1.38 12.36
N SER A 74 4.70 -1.34 13.00
CA SER A 74 5.38 -2.58 13.41
C SER A 74 4.67 -3.28 14.56
N MET A 75 3.96 -2.55 15.42
CA MET A 75 3.27 -3.12 16.58
C MET A 75 1.87 -3.65 16.25
N THR A 76 1.17 -3.04 15.29
CA THR A 76 -0.24 -3.37 15.04
C THR A 76 -0.47 -4.15 13.74
N SER A 77 0.52 -4.23 12.84
CA SER A 77 0.34 -4.86 11.55
C SER A 77 1.23 -6.08 11.35
N ASN A 78 0.87 -6.90 10.36
CA ASN A 78 1.71 -7.98 9.89
C ASN A 78 2.31 -7.69 8.50
N PHE A 79 2.46 -6.41 8.13
CA PHE A 79 3.22 -6.06 6.93
C PHE A 79 4.62 -6.66 7.02
N GLN A 80 5.05 -7.32 5.93
CA GLN A 80 6.36 -7.99 5.90
C GLN A 80 7.52 -7.02 5.74
N ASP A 81 7.27 -5.86 5.11
CA ASP A 81 8.29 -4.87 4.82
C ASP A 81 7.69 -3.49 5.11
N ILE A 82 8.34 -2.73 5.98
CA ILE A 82 7.88 -1.38 6.35
C ILE A 82 8.98 -0.40 5.98
N ARG A 83 8.66 0.53 5.08
CA ARG A 83 9.58 1.56 4.58
C ARG A 83 9.09 2.93 4.99
N ILE A 84 10.05 3.84 5.20
CA ILE A 84 9.78 5.18 5.69
C ILE A 84 10.14 6.20 4.62
N TRP A 85 9.22 7.15 4.38
CA TRP A 85 9.56 8.35 3.62
C TRP A 85 9.68 9.53 4.60
N TYR A 86 10.54 10.48 4.27
CA TYR A 86 10.88 11.58 5.16
C TYR A 86 10.36 12.90 4.60
N ASP A 87 9.79 13.74 5.49
CA ASP A 87 9.37 15.08 5.13
C ASP A 87 10.58 15.95 4.82
N GLY A 88 10.40 16.91 3.94
CA GLY A 88 11.45 17.85 3.56
C GLY A 88 11.02 18.60 2.31
N ASP A 89 11.76 19.65 1.96
CA ASP A 89 11.45 20.46 0.79
C ASP A 89 11.54 19.65 -0.51
N ASP A 90 12.40 18.63 -0.53
CA ASP A 90 12.60 17.75 -1.67
C ASP A 90 11.89 16.41 -1.53
N ALA A 91 10.97 16.27 -0.57
CA ALA A 91 10.24 15.03 -0.34
C ALA A 91 9.40 14.67 -1.57
N ASN A 92 9.51 13.43 -2.01
CA ASN A 92 8.73 12.91 -3.11
C ASN A 92 8.30 11.48 -2.80
N PRO A 93 7.25 11.32 -1.96
CA PRO A 93 6.78 9.98 -1.59
C PRO A 93 6.25 9.16 -2.78
N GLY A 94 5.84 9.82 -3.86
CA GLY A 94 5.50 9.10 -5.11
C GLY A 94 6.69 8.35 -5.67
N GLN A 95 7.88 8.96 -5.65
CA GLN A 95 9.10 8.29 -6.10
C GLN A 95 9.51 7.17 -5.14
N ASP A 96 9.32 7.39 -3.82
CA ASP A 96 9.57 6.36 -2.81
C ASP A 96 8.64 5.16 -3.04
N LEU A 97 7.39 5.41 -3.38
CA LEU A 97 6.44 4.35 -3.73
C LEU A 97 6.91 3.58 -4.96
N LYS A 98 7.32 4.29 -6.01
CA LYS A 98 7.84 3.65 -7.23
C LYS A 98 9.04 2.77 -6.91
N ASN A 99 9.96 3.25 -6.07
CA ASN A 99 11.15 2.49 -5.67
C ASN A 99 10.75 1.20 -4.93
N MET A 100 9.79 1.30 -4.01
CA MET A 100 9.28 0.12 -3.31
C MET A 100 8.65 -0.88 -4.28
N LEU A 101 7.79 -0.41 -5.17
CA LEU A 101 7.13 -1.28 -6.14
C LEU A 101 8.14 -1.91 -7.11
N SER A 102 9.19 -1.18 -7.47
CA SER A 102 10.26 -1.72 -8.31
C SER A 102 10.96 -2.89 -7.64
N ASP A 103 11.19 -2.81 -6.33
CA ASP A 103 11.80 -3.90 -5.57
C ASP A 103 10.90 -5.15 -5.52
N TYR A 104 9.60 -4.97 -5.75
CA TYR A 104 8.64 -6.08 -5.83
C TYR A 104 8.35 -6.49 -7.28
N ASN A 105 9.17 -6.04 -8.23
CA ASN A 105 9.09 -6.40 -9.65
C ASN A 105 7.77 -5.98 -10.30
N CYS A 106 7.25 -4.82 -9.91
CA CYS A 106 5.98 -4.31 -10.44
C CYS A 106 6.11 -3.60 -11.79
N GLN A 107 7.32 -3.43 -12.31
CA GLN A 107 7.51 -2.77 -13.62
C GLN A 107 6.79 -3.55 -14.71
N GLY A 108 6.00 -2.87 -15.51
CA GLY A 108 5.22 -3.48 -16.57
C GLY A 108 4.00 -4.24 -16.11
N LYS A 109 3.71 -4.21 -14.82
CA LYS A 109 2.61 -4.97 -14.24
C LYS A 109 1.33 -4.14 -14.17
N ARG A 110 0.23 -4.83 -13.89
CA ARG A 110 -1.09 -4.23 -13.78
C ARG A 110 -1.47 -4.18 -12.31
N LEU A 111 -1.61 -2.96 -11.77
CA LEU A 111 -1.84 -2.75 -10.34
C LEU A 111 -3.21 -2.09 -10.13
N GLY A 112 -3.99 -2.63 -9.16
CA GLY A 112 -5.18 -1.97 -8.66
C GLY A 112 -4.77 -0.88 -7.68
N VAL A 113 -5.46 0.26 -7.72
CA VAL A 113 -5.17 1.40 -6.84
C VAL A 113 -6.46 1.87 -6.19
N GLU A 114 -6.42 2.06 -4.88
CA GLU A 114 -7.54 2.63 -4.14
C GLU A 114 -7.48 4.16 -4.23
N TYR A 115 -8.06 4.72 -5.27
CA TYR A 115 -8.07 6.18 -5.45
C TYR A 115 -9.01 6.90 -4.49
N HIS A 116 -10.04 6.24 -3.99
CA HIS A 116 -11.02 6.86 -3.08
C HIS A 116 -10.56 6.67 -1.63
N ALA A 117 -9.71 7.57 -1.15
CA ALA A 117 -9.15 7.49 0.19
C ALA A 117 -8.87 8.89 0.75
N TYR A 118 -9.04 9.05 2.06
CA TYR A 118 -8.76 10.33 2.73
C TYR A 118 -7.29 10.74 2.60
N GLY A 119 -6.39 9.78 2.64
CA GLY A 119 -4.95 10.06 2.55
C GLY A 119 -4.48 10.34 1.14
N LEU A 120 -5.32 10.13 0.13
CA LEU A 120 -4.97 10.33 -1.27
C LEU A 120 -5.75 11.50 -1.84
N THR A 121 -5.30 12.72 -1.54
CA THR A 121 -5.89 13.94 -2.11
C THR A 121 -5.70 13.96 -3.62
N GLY A 122 -6.43 14.85 -4.31
CA GLY A 122 -6.26 15.01 -5.76
C GLY A 122 -4.81 15.28 -6.14
N GLN A 123 -4.11 16.12 -5.37
CA GLN A 123 -2.70 16.42 -5.60
C GLN A 123 -1.82 15.17 -5.44
N ARG A 124 -2.08 14.39 -4.40
CA ARG A 124 -1.32 13.16 -4.13
C ARG A 124 -1.60 12.09 -5.19
N ALA A 125 -2.84 11.98 -5.64
CA ALA A 125 -3.20 11.06 -6.72
C ALA A 125 -2.45 11.40 -7.99
N LYS A 126 -2.37 12.69 -8.34
CA LYS A 126 -1.59 13.13 -9.50
C LYS A 126 -0.11 12.85 -9.35
N MET A 127 0.43 13.00 -8.13
CA MET A 127 1.83 12.68 -7.83
C MET A 127 2.10 11.18 -8.04
N VAL A 128 1.20 10.33 -7.56
CA VAL A 128 1.31 8.87 -7.73
C VAL A 128 1.24 8.51 -9.21
N ASP A 129 0.24 9.03 -9.92
CA ASP A 129 0.07 8.75 -11.35
C ASP A 129 1.30 9.19 -12.14
N ALA A 130 1.85 10.37 -11.84
CA ALA A 130 3.03 10.89 -12.51
C ALA A 130 4.27 10.02 -12.23
N ALA A 131 4.45 9.60 -10.97
CA ALA A 131 5.60 8.77 -10.59
C ALA A 131 5.56 7.41 -11.26
N LEU A 132 4.37 6.84 -11.45
CA LEU A 132 4.20 5.49 -11.99
C LEU A 132 3.91 5.47 -13.49
N GLU A 133 3.84 6.64 -14.12
CA GLU A 133 3.63 6.72 -15.57
C GLU A 133 4.77 6.01 -16.32
N GLY A 134 4.41 5.11 -17.23
CA GLY A 134 5.39 4.32 -17.97
C GLY A 134 6.06 3.21 -17.16
N PHE A 135 5.78 3.13 -15.86
CA PHE A 135 6.31 2.10 -14.98
C PHE A 135 5.34 0.92 -14.87
N ALA A 136 4.08 1.20 -14.59
CA ALA A 136 3.05 0.17 -14.39
C ALA A 136 1.71 0.69 -14.94
N THR A 137 0.79 -0.23 -15.19
CA THR A 137 -0.58 0.12 -15.58
C THR A 137 -1.45 0.18 -14.33
N LEU A 138 -2.06 1.33 -14.06
CA LEU A 138 -2.90 1.55 -12.88
C LEU A 138 -4.37 1.40 -13.24
N VAL A 139 -5.10 0.68 -12.39
CA VAL A 139 -6.53 0.42 -12.53
C VAL A 139 -7.22 0.84 -11.24
N ASP A 140 -8.33 1.56 -11.34
CA ASP A 140 -9.09 1.94 -10.15
C ASP A 140 -9.70 0.69 -9.50
N ALA A 141 -9.33 0.45 -8.25
CA ALA A 141 -9.79 -0.68 -7.46
C ALA A 141 -10.46 -0.22 -6.16
N SER A 142 -10.98 1.00 -6.16
CA SER A 142 -11.68 1.56 -4.99
C SER A 142 -12.94 0.78 -4.61
#